data_7909f7bdac39fdee61d45e03e1e6fedf
#
_entry.id   7909f7bdac39fdee61d45e03e1e6fedf
#
_cell.length_a   1.000
_cell.length_b   1.000
_cell.length_c   1.000
_cell.angle_alpha   90.00
_cell.angle_beta   90.00
_cell.angle_gamma   90.00
#
_symmetry.space_group_name_H-M   'P 1'
#
loop_
_entity.id
_entity.type
_entity.pdbx_description
1 polymer ?
#
loop_
_entity_poly.entity_id
_entity_poly.type
_entity_poly.pdbx_seq_one_letter_code
_entity_poly.pdbx_strand_id
1 'polypeptide(L)'
;MKKILFVIIILSVLQSCGENNAVYKPESSGRINSITVVLDNKSWDNKIGDKIRALYADEFMGLPQIEERFTLKQMPYETFDGFSRTSRNIIFINKKSELDYEFQKNKFANPQIYLEIRGTSLQSIIEQLDLSINEAIRKFSNGEIEENKRRILKSTMSDLKPIDKFSISIKMPSAYSLYKEEKNFIWYQKPIDKGHSNLIITELFVGKEVFDYTIDDVTSLRDSIGRSFLLGRNENSFMITEKEYLPLQKKINYYGIKMLETRGTWEVQGDFMGGPFINYIVEDKVNNRVLLVEGFVFAPSKRKRDNIIELEAIIKSIKFKKGSI
;
A
#
# COMPACT_ATOMS: atom_id res chain seq x y z
N MET A 1 -28.70 -5.57 -62.30
CA MET A 1 -27.41 -5.25 -61.62
C MET A 1 -27.57 -4.35 -60.39
N LYS A 2 -28.31 -3.23 -60.41
CA LYS A 2 -28.47 -2.36 -59.21
C LYS A 2 -29.13 -3.03 -58.00
N LYS A 3 -30.05 -3.97 -58.16
CA LYS A 3 -30.73 -4.69 -57.04
C LYS A 3 -29.82 -5.76 -56.41
N ILE A 4 -28.92 -6.35 -57.15
CA ILE A 4 -27.94 -7.35 -56.63
C ILE A 4 -26.86 -6.63 -55.82
N LEU A 5 -26.43 -5.44 -56.24
CA LEU A 5 -25.44 -4.63 -55.52
C LEU A 5 -25.98 -4.15 -54.15
N PHE A 6 -27.28 -3.85 -54.05
CA PHE A 6 -27.93 -3.44 -52.81
C PHE A 6 -28.07 -4.57 -51.78
N VAL A 7 -28.28 -5.79 -52.25
CA VAL A 7 -28.33 -7.00 -51.39
C VAL A 7 -26.94 -7.35 -50.86
N ILE A 8 -25.88 -7.20 -51.62
CA ILE A 8 -24.50 -7.44 -51.18
C ILE A 8 -24.06 -6.42 -50.15
N ILE A 9 -24.48 -5.17 -50.26
CA ILE A 9 -24.18 -4.12 -49.25
C ILE A 9 -24.91 -4.38 -47.93
N ILE A 10 -26.15 -4.89 -47.98
CA ILE A 10 -26.92 -5.27 -46.74
C ILE A 10 -26.30 -6.50 -46.07
N LEU A 11 -25.78 -7.49 -46.80
CA LEU A 11 -25.11 -8.64 -46.18
C LEU A 11 -23.77 -8.30 -45.55
N SER A 12 -23.04 -7.29 -46.00
CA SER A 12 -21.75 -6.88 -45.43
C SER A 12 -21.89 -6.10 -44.11
N VAL A 13 -23.06 -5.52 -43.83
CA VAL A 13 -23.31 -4.83 -42.55
C VAL A 13 -23.64 -5.78 -41.41
N LEU A 14 -24.01 -7.04 -41.69
CA LEU A 14 -24.35 -8.05 -40.67
C LEU A 14 -23.12 -8.81 -40.13
N GLN A 15 -21.92 -8.60 -40.64
CA GLN A 15 -20.70 -9.24 -40.14
C GLN A 15 -19.88 -8.38 -39.16
N SER A 16 -20.36 -7.22 -38.71
CA SER A 16 -19.65 -6.32 -37.79
C SER A 16 -20.10 -6.46 -36.33
N CYS A 17 -20.58 -7.60 -35.89
CA CYS A 17 -20.68 -7.96 -34.47
C CYS A 17 -19.65 -9.02 -34.15
N GLY A 18 -18.39 -8.64 -34.13
CA GLY A 18 -17.38 -9.34 -33.34
C GLY A 18 -17.72 -9.04 -31.88
N GLU A 19 -18.49 -9.87 -31.23
CA GLU A 19 -18.72 -9.82 -29.79
C GLU A 19 -17.38 -10.06 -29.09
N ASN A 20 -16.67 -8.98 -28.77
CA ASN A 20 -15.79 -8.97 -27.62
C ASN A 20 -16.74 -9.09 -26.39
N ASN A 21 -17.14 -10.30 -26.07
CA ASN A 21 -17.86 -10.65 -24.85
C ASN A 21 -16.90 -10.48 -23.66
N ALA A 22 -16.45 -9.26 -23.41
CA ALA A 22 -15.83 -8.90 -22.15
C ALA A 22 -16.91 -9.02 -21.08
N VAL A 23 -16.94 -10.17 -20.41
CA VAL A 23 -17.87 -10.39 -19.29
C VAL A 23 -17.68 -9.26 -18.29
N TYR A 24 -18.70 -8.41 -18.13
CA TYR A 24 -18.68 -7.34 -17.15
C TYR A 24 -18.38 -7.88 -15.76
N LYS A 25 -17.33 -7.35 -15.13
CA LYS A 25 -16.97 -7.66 -13.75
C LYS A 25 -17.23 -6.44 -12.88
N PRO A 26 -17.99 -6.58 -11.79
CA PRO A 26 -18.26 -5.48 -10.87
C PRO A 26 -16.97 -4.98 -10.21
N GLU A 27 -17.01 -3.75 -9.66
CA GLU A 27 -15.93 -3.27 -8.80
C GLU A 27 -15.76 -4.17 -7.59
N SER A 28 -14.50 -4.39 -7.19
CA SER A 28 -14.21 -5.14 -5.98
C SER A 28 -14.63 -4.38 -4.72
N SER A 29 -14.99 -5.12 -3.69
CA SER A 29 -15.44 -4.63 -2.40
C SER A 29 -14.43 -4.97 -1.29
N GLY A 30 -14.66 -4.41 -0.11
CA GLY A 30 -13.91 -4.71 1.11
C GLY A 30 -13.11 -3.53 1.67
N ARG A 31 -12.77 -3.65 2.96
CA ARG A 31 -11.89 -2.70 3.63
C ARG A 31 -10.47 -2.85 3.12
N ILE A 32 -9.65 -1.80 3.30
CA ILE A 32 -8.21 -1.89 3.06
C ILE A 32 -7.61 -2.97 3.96
N ASN A 33 -6.62 -3.68 3.44
CA ASN A 33 -5.87 -4.74 4.14
C ASN A 33 -6.75 -5.85 4.72
N SER A 34 -7.85 -6.19 4.04
CA SER A 34 -8.64 -7.35 4.42
C SER A 34 -8.58 -8.45 3.36
N ILE A 35 -8.54 -9.70 3.85
CA ILE A 35 -8.55 -10.91 3.03
C ILE A 35 -9.78 -11.75 3.45
N THR A 36 -10.57 -12.16 2.47
CA THR A 36 -11.63 -13.14 2.67
C THR A 36 -11.05 -14.54 2.49
N VAL A 37 -11.13 -15.36 3.53
CA VAL A 37 -10.68 -16.76 3.51
C VAL A 37 -11.88 -17.66 3.36
N VAL A 38 -11.99 -18.34 2.22
CA VAL A 38 -13.09 -19.27 1.93
C VAL A 38 -12.69 -20.67 2.36
N LEU A 39 -13.29 -21.11 3.47
CA LEU A 39 -12.96 -22.35 4.15
C LEU A 39 -14.11 -22.73 5.09
N ASP A 40 -14.43 -24.03 5.22
CA ASP A 40 -15.42 -24.49 6.17
C ASP A 40 -15.05 -24.19 7.63
N ASN A 41 -16.06 -24.02 8.51
CA ASN A 41 -15.88 -23.63 9.91
C ASN A 41 -14.96 -24.60 10.66
N LYS A 42 -15.16 -25.91 10.47
CA LYS A 42 -14.36 -26.93 11.15
C LYS A 42 -12.87 -26.81 10.85
N SER A 43 -12.50 -26.50 9.62
CA SER A 43 -11.10 -26.33 9.22
C SER A 43 -10.54 -24.97 9.64
N TRP A 44 -11.40 -23.94 9.70
CA TRP A 44 -11.05 -22.63 10.23
C TRP A 44 -10.73 -22.66 11.73
N ASP A 45 -11.49 -23.42 12.50
CA ASP A 45 -11.29 -23.60 13.95
C ASP A 45 -10.20 -24.63 14.28
N ASN A 46 -9.41 -25.04 13.28
CA ASN A 46 -8.39 -26.07 13.38
C ASN A 46 -7.08 -25.64 12.73
N LYS A 47 -6.13 -26.57 12.61
CA LYS A 47 -4.74 -26.34 12.15
C LYS A 47 -4.62 -25.57 10.83
N ILE A 48 -5.58 -25.69 9.90
CA ILE A 48 -5.54 -24.90 8.65
C ILE A 48 -5.79 -23.42 8.95
N GLY A 49 -6.82 -23.11 9.73
CA GLY A 49 -7.10 -21.74 10.11
C GLY A 49 -6.00 -21.12 10.99
N ASP A 50 -5.42 -21.92 11.92
CA ASP A 50 -4.26 -21.48 12.72
C ASP A 50 -3.08 -21.13 11.82
N LYS A 51 -2.79 -21.96 10.83
CA LYS A 51 -1.71 -21.72 9.86
C LYS A 51 -1.97 -20.46 9.04
N ILE A 52 -3.19 -20.26 8.55
CA ILE A 52 -3.57 -19.06 7.79
C ILE A 52 -3.43 -17.80 8.66
N ARG A 53 -3.87 -17.83 9.92
CA ARG A 53 -3.70 -16.73 10.86
C ARG A 53 -2.23 -16.41 11.09
N ALA A 54 -1.41 -17.42 11.34
CA ALA A 54 0.04 -17.25 11.55
C ALA A 54 0.76 -16.65 10.35
N LEU A 55 0.33 -16.97 9.12
CA LEU A 55 0.98 -16.51 7.89
C LEU A 55 0.50 -15.12 7.41
N TYR A 56 -0.79 -14.81 7.55
CA TYR A 56 -1.40 -13.62 6.95
C TYR A 56 -1.83 -12.56 7.96
N ALA A 57 -2.11 -12.95 9.20
CA ALA A 57 -2.39 -12.03 10.30
C ALA A 57 -1.18 -11.87 11.24
N ASP A 58 0.02 -12.17 10.76
CA ASP A 58 1.28 -11.86 11.43
C ASP A 58 1.43 -10.35 11.67
N GLU A 59 2.41 -9.95 12.45
CA GLU A 59 2.62 -8.55 12.81
C GLU A 59 2.96 -7.69 11.58
N PHE A 60 2.28 -6.53 11.47
CA PHE A 60 2.67 -5.46 10.59
C PHE A 60 3.80 -4.65 11.23
N MET A 61 5.01 -4.89 10.78
CA MET A 61 6.23 -4.34 11.38
C MET A 61 6.34 -2.81 11.30
N GLY A 62 6.96 -2.21 12.32
CA GLY A 62 7.23 -0.77 12.40
C GLY A 62 6.09 0.04 13.03
N LEU A 63 5.21 -0.60 13.78
CA LEU A 63 4.18 0.05 14.57
C LEU A 63 4.49 -0.05 16.08
N PRO A 64 4.12 0.97 16.90
CA PRO A 64 4.34 0.94 18.35
C PRO A 64 3.40 -0.03 19.09
N GLN A 65 2.41 -0.57 18.41
CA GLN A 65 1.46 -1.56 18.94
C GLN A 65 1.31 -2.67 17.91
N ILE A 66 1.16 -3.89 18.36
CA ILE A 66 0.96 -5.05 17.49
C ILE A 66 -0.37 -4.89 16.74
N GLU A 67 -0.28 -4.83 15.43
CA GLU A 67 -1.44 -4.87 14.51
C GLU A 67 -1.20 -5.95 13.47
N GLU A 68 -2.24 -6.73 13.16
CA GLU A 68 -2.13 -7.75 12.13
C GLU A 68 -1.86 -7.15 10.73
N ARG A 69 -1.05 -7.83 9.92
CA ARG A 69 -0.73 -7.44 8.53
C ARG A 69 -2.00 -7.35 7.68
N PHE A 70 -2.83 -8.38 7.72
CA PHE A 70 -4.13 -8.39 7.08
C PHE A 70 -5.22 -8.76 8.09
N THR A 71 -6.36 -8.09 7.97
CA THR A 71 -7.57 -8.49 8.71
C THR A 71 -8.24 -9.64 7.96
N LEU A 72 -8.28 -10.81 8.56
CA LEU A 72 -8.87 -12.00 7.98
C LEU A 72 -10.37 -12.07 8.26
N LYS A 73 -11.14 -12.43 7.24
CA LYS A 73 -12.58 -12.71 7.32
C LYS A 73 -12.82 -14.10 6.77
N GLN A 74 -13.14 -15.04 7.64
CA GLN A 74 -13.53 -16.37 7.21
C GLN A 74 -14.96 -16.36 6.64
N MET A 75 -15.17 -17.20 5.63
CA MET A 75 -16.44 -17.40 4.96
C MET A 75 -16.61 -18.88 4.57
N PRO A 76 -17.67 -19.56 5.00
CA PRO A 76 -17.97 -20.92 4.55
C PRO A 76 -18.25 -20.97 3.04
N TYR A 77 -18.02 -22.14 2.43
CA TYR A 77 -18.22 -22.31 0.98
C TYR A 77 -19.67 -22.03 0.55
N GLU A 78 -20.64 -22.39 1.38
CA GLU A 78 -22.07 -22.22 1.12
C GLU A 78 -22.50 -20.77 1.02
N THR A 79 -21.79 -19.86 1.69
CA THR A 79 -22.07 -18.43 1.70
C THR A 79 -21.20 -17.65 0.70
N PHE A 80 -20.24 -18.32 0.06
CA PHE A 80 -19.37 -17.70 -0.92
C PHE A 80 -20.05 -17.64 -2.29
N ASP A 81 -21.02 -16.73 -2.42
CA ASP A 81 -21.79 -16.51 -3.65
C ASP A 81 -22.16 -15.03 -3.84
N GLY A 82 -22.63 -14.67 -5.03
CA GLY A 82 -23.11 -13.34 -5.36
C GLY A 82 -22.12 -12.24 -4.94
N PHE A 83 -22.58 -11.30 -4.11
CA PHE A 83 -21.80 -10.16 -3.65
C PHE A 83 -20.54 -10.57 -2.85
N SER A 84 -20.56 -11.67 -2.15
CA SER A 84 -19.41 -12.11 -1.36
C SER A 84 -18.16 -12.41 -2.21
N ARG A 85 -18.35 -12.81 -3.48
CA ARG A 85 -17.30 -13.05 -4.46
C ARG A 85 -16.61 -11.77 -4.92
N THR A 86 -17.17 -10.59 -4.64
CA THR A 86 -16.55 -9.31 -5.02
C THR A 86 -15.43 -8.87 -4.09
N SER A 87 -15.16 -9.57 -3.00
CA SER A 87 -14.02 -9.27 -2.10
C SER A 87 -12.73 -9.10 -2.89
N ARG A 88 -11.99 -8.02 -2.61
CA ARG A 88 -10.77 -7.67 -3.38
C ARG A 88 -9.67 -8.71 -3.26
N ASN A 89 -9.43 -9.23 -2.06
CA ASN A 89 -8.45 -10.28 -1.80
C ASN A 89 -9.15 -11.52 -1.26
N ILE A 90 -8.92 -12.64 -1.91
CA ILE A 90 -9.54 -13.91 -1.56
C ILE A 90 -8.47 -14.99 -1.48
N ILE A 91 -8.50 -15.78 -0.42
CA ILE A 91 -7.83 -17.08 -0.30
C ILE A 91 -8.92 -18.14 -0.29
N PHE A 92 -8.92 -19.01 -1.28
CA PHE A 92 -9.87 -20.13 -1.41
C PHE A 92 -9.14 -21.45 -1.18
N ILE A 93 -9.56 -22.21 -0.17
CA ILE A 93 -8.99 -23.52 0.11
C ILE A 93 -9.79 -24.58 -0.61
N ASN A 94 -9.20 -25.23 -1.60
CA ASN A 94 -9.85 -26.30 -2.38
C ASN A 94 -9.36 -27.67 -1.90
N LYS A 95 -10.21 -28.38 -1.15
CA LYS A 95 -9.90 -29.70 -0.58
C LYS A 95 -10.14 -30.87 -1.53
N LYS A 96 -10.63 -30.61 -2.73
CA LYS A 96 -11.06 -31.64 -3.70
C LYS A 96 -10.14 -31.76 -4.91
N SER A 97 -9.07 -30.97 -4.96
CA SER A 97 -8.18 -30.88 -6.11
C SER A 97 -6.78 -31.41 -5.80
N GLU A 98 -6.02 -31.71 -6.85
CA GLU A 98 -4.62 -32.08 -6.75
C GLU A 98 -3.77 -30.97 -6.10
N LEU A 99 -2.59 -31.35 -5.62
CA LEU A 99 -1.67 -30.51 -4.90
C LEU A 99 -1.13 -29.39 -5.79
N ASP A 100 -1.49 -28.13 -5.49
CA ASP A 100 -1.00 -26.95 -6.20
C ASP A 100 -1.51 -25.64 -5.54
N TYR A 101 -0.99 -24.50 -5.96
CA TYR A 101 -1.61 -23.20 -5.73
C TYR A 101 -1.63 -22.34 -6.99
N GLU A 102 -2.62 -21.47 -7.12
CA GLU A 102 -2.79 -20.63 -8.28
C GLU A 102 -3.27 -19.23 -7.93
N PHE A 103 -2.65 -18.22 -8.54
CA PHE A 103 -3.12 -16.84 -8.49
C PHE A 103 -3.91 -16.47 -9.74
N GLN A 104 -5.12 -15.97 -9.56
CA GLN A 104 -5.97 -15.45 -10.61
C GLN A 104 -6.26 -13.96 -10.36
N LYS A 105 -6.13 -13.14 -11.41
CA LYS A 105 -6.52 -11.72 -11.36
C LYS A 105 -7.95 -11.57 -11.84
N ASN A 106 -8.71 -10.75 -11.13
CA ASN A 106 -10.06 -10.33 -11.57
C ASN A 106 -10.98 -11.52 -11.89
N LYS A 107 -11.00 -12.57 -11.06
CA LYS A 107 -11.83 -13.75 -11.28
C LYS A 107 -13.32 -13.40 -11.27
N PHE A 108 -13.79 -12.65 -10.26
CA PHE A 108 -15.20 -12.31 -10.06
C PHE A 108 -15.44 -10.79 -10.04
N ALA A 109 -14.43 -9.97 -9.73
CA ALA A 109 -14.52 -8.52 -9.60
C ALA A 109 -13.21 -7.87 -10.08
N ASN A 110 -13.20 -6.55 -10.27
CA ASN A 110 -12.02 -5.81 -10.72
C ASN A 110 -11.83 -4.52 -9.87
N PRO A 111 -10.61 -4.30 -9.28
CA PRO A 111 -9.46 -5.21 -9.19
C PRO A 111 -9.66 -6.33 -8.17
N GLN A 112 -9.17 -7.53 -8.44
CA GLN A 112 -9.24 -8.65 -7.50
C GLN A 112 -8.00 -9.53 -7.59
N ILE A 113 -7.53 -10.00 -6.45
CA ILE A 113 -6.50 -11.04 -6.32
C ILE A 113 -7.17 -12.25 -5.66
N TYR A 114 -7.19 -13.35 -6.39
CA TYR A 114 -7.75 -14.62 -5.94
C TYR A 114 -6.63 -15.64 -5.88
N LEU A 115 -6.36 -16.18 -4.69
CA LEU A 115 -5.41 -17.26 -4.46
C LEU A 115 -6.21 -18.53 -4.16
N GLU A 116 -6.06 -19.55 -4.98
CA GLU A 116 -6.56 -20.88 -4.72
C GLU A 116 -5.44 -21.76 -4.19
N ILE A 117 -5.65 -22.36 -3.02
CA ILE A 117 -4.78 -23.35 -2.41
C ILE A 117 -5.45 -24.71 -2.56
N ARG A 118 -4.80 -25.67 -3.18
CA ARG A 118 -5.33 -27.00 -3.49
C ARG A 118 -4.62 -28.07 -2.69
N GLY A 119 -5.36 -29.04 -2.19
CA GLY A 119 -4.81 -30.20 -1.51
C GLY A 119 -5.89 -31.08 -0.90
N THR A 120 -5.68 -32.41 -0.90
CA THR A 120 -6.65 -33.39 -0.43
C THR A 120 -6.47 -33.78 1.04
N SER A 121 -5.35 -33.37 1.65
CA SER A 121 -5.05 -33.64 3.07
C SER A 121 -4.70 -32.35 3.82
N LEU A 122 -4.74 -32.40 5.14
CA LEU A 122 -4.28 -31.31 6.01
C LEU A 122 -2.84 -30.93 5.69
N GLN A 123 -1.96 -31.91 5.58
CA GLN A 123 -0.52 -31.70 5.36
C GLN A 123 -0.27 -31.03 4.00
N SER A 124 -0.93 -31.51 2.95
CA SER A 124 -0.76 -30.94 1.61
C SER A 124 -1.24 -29.47 1.52
N ILE A 125 -2.34 -29.13 2.20
CA ILE A 125 -2.82 -27.73 2.24
C ILE A 125 -1.82 -26.83 2.98
N ILE A 126 -1.29 -27.27 4.13
CA ILE A 126 -0.30 -26.52 4.91
C ILE A 126 0.96 -26.30 4.08
N GLU A 127 1.44 -27.30 3.36
CA GLU A 127 2.62 -27.20 2.48
C GLU A 127 2.40 -26.15 1.36
N GLN A 128 1.23 -26.16 0.70
CA GLN A 128 0.94 -25.16 -0.34
C GLN A 128 0.80 -23.73 0.24
N LEU A 129 0.29 -23.59 1.45
CA LEU A 129 0.26 -22.31 2.16
C LEU A 129 1.70 -21.80 2.41
N ASP A 130 2.63 -22.68 2.84
CA ASP A 130 4.03 -22.32 3.06
C ASP A 130 4.76 -21.98 1.75
N LEU A 131 4.52 -22.72 0.69
CA LEU A 131 5.12 -22.46 -0.61
C LEU A 131 4.65 -21.14 -1.24
N SER A 132 3.39 -20.79 -1.06
CA SER A 132 2.78 -19.60 -1.68
C SER A 132 2.98 -18.29 -0.91
N ILE A 133 3.37 -18.33 0.38
CA ILE A 133 3.24 -17.18 1.31
C ILE A 133 4.00 -15.93 0.84
N ASN A 134 5.25 -16.06 0.39
CA ASN A 134 6.06 -14.91 -0.01
C ASN A 134 5.47 -14.20 -1.22
N GLU A 135 4.97 -14.96 -2.19
CA GLU A 135 4.28 -14.42 -3.36
C GLU A 135 2.94 -13.80 -2.97
N ALA A 136 2.19 -14.46 -2.09
CA ALA A 136 0.88 -14.01 -1.62
C ALA A 136 0.98 -12.67 -0.90
N ILE A 137 1.87 -12.53 0.09
CA ILE A 137 2.08 -11.27 0.81
C ILE A 137 2.47 -10.17 -0.16
N ARG A 138 3.40 -10.43 -1.07
CA ARG A 138 3.82 -9.44 -2.07
C ARG A 138 2.65 -8.99 -2.97
N LYS A 139 1.85 -9.93 -3.48
CA LYS A 139 0.72 -9.63 -4.36
C LYS A 139 -0.39 -8.88 -3.62
N PHE A 140 -0.80 -9.36 -2.45
CA PHE A 140 -1.85 -8.71 -1.66
C PHE A 140 -1.42 -7.32 -1.20
N SER A 141 -0.21 -7.15 -0.65
CA SER A 141 0.29 -5.84 -0.21
C SER A 141 0.37 -4.84 -1.38
N ASN A 142 0.91 -5.25 -2.53
CA ASN A 142 0.94 -4.40 -3.72
C ASN A 142 -0.47 -4.06 -4.20
N GLY A 143 -1.39 -5.01 -4.18
CA GLY A 143 -2.80 -4.80 -4.51
C GLY A 143 -3.46 -3.74 -3.60
N GLU A 144 -3.14 -3.76 -2.31
CA GLU A 144 -3.66 -2.77 -1.35
C GLU A 144 -3.05 -1.37 -1.56
N ILE A 145 -1.78 -1.27 -1.93
CA ILE A 145 -1.16 0.00 -2.33
C ILE A 145 -1.86 0.57 -3.58
N GLU A 146 -2.08 -0.24 -4.61
CA GLU A 146 -2.76 0.21 -5.83
C GLU A 146 -4.24 0.58 -5.56
N GLU A 147 -4.91 -0.14 -4.67
CA GLU A 147 -6.27 0.22 -4.24
C GLU A 147 -6.30 1.56 -3.48
N ASN A 148 -5.32 1.82 -2.60
CA ASN A 148 -5.20 3.13 -1.94
C ASN A 148 -5.00 4.24 -2.97
N LYS A 149 -4.12 4.06 -3.96
CA LYS A 149 -3.94 5.03 -5.05
C LYS A 149 -5.24 5.26 -5.82
N ARG A 150 -6.00 4.19 -6.13
CA ARG A 150 -7.29 4.29 -6.81
C ARG A 150 -8.30 5.09 -5.98
N ARG A 151 -8.34 4.89 -4.66
CA ARG A 151 -9.21 5.64 -3.74
C ARG A 151 -8.81 7.11 -3.66
N ILE A 152 -7.51 7.39 -3.57
CA ILE A 152 -6.98 8.76 -3.57
C ILE A 152 -7.42 9.51 -4.84
N LEU A 153 -7.41 8.86 -6.00
CA LEU A 153 -7.84 9.46 -7.26
C LEU A 153 -9.32 9.88 -7.29
N LYS A 154 -10.18 9.31 -6.43
CA LYS A 154 -11.60 9.71 -6.33
C LYS A 154 -11.78 11.08 -5.67
N SER A 155 -10.84 11.53 -4.84
CA SER A 155 -10.85 12.83 -4.16
C SER A 155 -9.41 13.31 -3.93
N THR A 156 -8.77 13.76 -5.01
CA THR A 156 -7.38 14.22 -4.99
C THR A 156 -7.30 15.70 -4.65
N MET A 157 -6.31 16.08 -3.87
CA MET A 157 -5.96 17.48 -3.58
C MET A 157 -5.66 18.22 -4.89
N SER A 158 -6.30 19.37 -5.10
CA SER A 158 -6.17 20.17 -6.33
C SER A 158 -5.00 21.15 -6.28
N ASP A 159 -4.75 21.76 -5.11
CA ASP A 159 -3.66 22.73 -4.94
C ASP A 159 -2.40 22.07 -4.35
N LEU A 160 -1.48 21.73 -5.24
CA LEU A 160 -0.17 21.16 -4.93
C LEU A 160 0.98 22.09 -5.37
N LYS A 161 0.70 23.38 -5.64
CA LYS A 161 1.72 24.36 -6.04
C LYS A 161 2.96 24.37 -5.12
N PRO A 162 2.84 24.27 -3.78
CA PRO A 162 4.00 24.21 -2.92
C PRO A 162 4.96 23.05 -3.21
N ILE A 163 4.48 21.96 -3.81
CA ILE A 163 5.30 20.78 -4.19
C ILE A 163 6.08 21.02 -5.48
N ASP A 164 5.67 21.97 -6.32
CA ASP A 164 6.31 22.22 -7.62
C ASP A 164 7.79 22.65 -7.48
N LYS A 165 8.19 23.25 -6.33
CA LYS A 165 9.59 23.55 -6.03
C LYS A 165 10.50 22.32 -5.99
N PHE A 166 9.91 21.14 -5.71
CA PHE A 166 10.63 19.87 -5.78
C PHE A 166 10.58 19.23 -7.16
N SER A 167 10.02 19.87 -8.17
CA SER A 167 9.87 19.33 -9.54
C SER A 167 9.32 17.91 -9.56
N ILE A 168 8.34 17.63 -8.70
CA ILE A 168 7.64 16.35 -8.61
C ILE A 168 6.13 16.54 -8.79
N SER A 169 5.44 15.47 -9.07
CA SER A 169 4.01 15.36 -8.87
C SER A 169 3.71 14.21 -7.91
N ILE A 170 2.73 14.38 -7.06
CA ILE A 170 2.27 13.40 -6.09
C ILE A 170 0.75 13.35 -6.09
N LYS A 171 0.16 12.20 -5.76
CA LYS A 171 -1.28 12.05 -5.57
C LYS A 171 -1.58 11.92 -4.09
N MET A 172 -2.34 12.85 -3.57
CA MET A 172 -2.66 12.96 -2.15
C MET A 172 -4.15 13.21 -1.96
N PRO A 173 -4.82 12.63 -0.94
CA PRO A 173 -6.23 12.91 -0.64
C PRO A 173 -6.48 14.40 -0.41
N SER A 174 -7.64 14.89 -0.84
CA SER A 174 -8.06 16.28 -0.62
C SER A 174 -8.22 16.70 0.85
N ALA A 175 -8.26 15.71 1.76
CA ALA A 175 -8.30 15.94 3.21
C ALA A 175 -6.94 16.37 3.82
N TYR A 176 -5.84 16.32 3.06
CA TYR A 176 -4.58 16.91 3.48
C TYR A 176 -4.61 18.44 3.25
N SER A 177 -3.93 19.17 4.12
CA SER A 177 -3.69 20.59 3.99
C SER A 177 -2.22 20.91 4.23
N LEU A 178 -1.72 21.97 3.62
CA LEU A 178 -0.38 22.49 3.89
C LEU A 178 -0.33 22.96 5.34
N TYR A 179 0.60 22.41 6.12
CA TYR A 179 0.82 22.78 7.52
C TYR A 179 2.01 23.74 7.68
N LYS A 180 3.12 23.44 6.97
CA LYS A 180 4.33 24.26 6.99
C LYS A 180 5.06 24.19 5.66
N GLU A 181 5.63 25.32 5.26
CA GLU A 181 6.47 25.45 4.07
C GLU A 181 7.71 26.26 4.37
N GLU A 182 8.87 25.73 3.98
CA GLU A 182 10.19 26.39 4.04
C GLU A 182 10.90 26.18 2.70
N LYS A 183 12.07 26.81 2.48
CA LYS A 183 12.79 26.75 1.21
C LYS A 183 12.95 25.31 0.68
N ASN A 184 13.46 24.40 1.51
CA ASN A 184 13.77 23.01 1.14
C ASN A 184 12.94 21.98 1.93
N PHE A 185 11.82 22.40 2.52
CA PHE A 185 10.98 21.57 3.36
C PHE A 185 9.51 21.90 3.14
N ILE A 186 8.66 20.87 3.19
CA ILE A 186 7.23 21.01 3.14
C ILE A 186 6.58 19.95 4.04
N TRP A 187 5.51 20.34 4.72
CA TRP A 187 4.74 19.48 5.59
C TRP A 187 3.24 19.61 5.30
N TYR A 188 2.64 18.49 4.92
CA TYR A 188 1.19 18.35 4.82
C TYR A 188 0.65 17.54 5.98
N GLN A 189 -0.55 17.90 6.43
CA GLN A 189 -1.22 17.23 7.53
C GLN A 189 -2.67 16.92 7.16
N LYS A 190 -3.16 15.74 7.60
CA LYS A 190 -4.56 15.32 7.51
C LYS A 190 -5.07 14.98 8.91
N PRO A 191 -6.19 15.59 9.39
CA PRO A 191 -6.87 15.15 10.60
C PRO A 191 -7.39 13.72 10.44
N ILE A 192 -7.19 12.90 11.46
CA ILE A 192 -7.76 11.55 11.57
C ILE A 192 -8.41 11.39 12.96
N ASP A 193 -9.10 10.27 13.18
CA ASP A 193 -9.69 10.03 14.49
C ASP A 193 -8.60 10.02 15.58
N LYS A 194 -8.71 10.96 16.51
CA LYS A 194 -7.79 11.21 17.64
C LYS A 194 -6.34 11.54 17.22
N GLY A 195 -6.13 12.27 16.13
CA GLY A 195 -4.78 12.68 15.79
C GLY A 195 -4.62 13.15 14.36
N HIS A 196 -3.43 12.90 13.80
CA HIS A 196 -3.07 13.39 12.49
C HIS A 196 -2.20 12.36 11.73
N SER A 197 -2.42 12.31 10.41
CA SER A 197 -1.53 11.69 9.44
C SER A 197 -0.73 12.79 8.75
N ASN A 198 0.57 12.63 8.64
CA ASN A 198 1.50 13.68 8.22
C ASN A 198 2.37 13.19 7.07
N LEU A 199 2.67 14.08 6.13
CA LEU A 199 3.61 13.86 5.04
C LEU A 199 4.60 15.02 4.98
N ILE A 200 5.89 14.72 5.02
CA ILE A 200 6.96 15.71 4.81
C ILE A 200 7.79 15.34 3.59
N ILE A 201 8.31 16.36 2.92
CA ILE A 201 9.23 16.22 1.79
C ILE A 201 10.36 17.22 2.00
N THR A 202 11.59 16.77 1.86
CA THR A 202 12.77 17.61 1.87
C THR A 202 13.82 17.12 0.87
N GLU A 203 14.58 18.04 0.33
CA GLU A 203 15.72 17.74 -0.51
C GLU A 203 16.96 17.49 0.34
N LEU A 204 17.67 16.39 0.04
CA LEU A 204 18.95 16.08 0.67
C LEU A 204 20.09 16.56 -0.22
N PHE A 205 21.13 17.12 0.41
CA PHE A 205 22.38 17.40 -0.32
C PHE A 205 23.02 16.07 -0.72
N VAL A 206 23.33 15.93 -2.01
CA VAL A 206 23.88 14.70 -2.60
C VAL A 206 25.24 14.39 -1.98
N GLY A 207 25.32 13.31 -1.23
CA GLY A 207 26.58 12.82 -0.65
C GLY A 207 26.76 11.31 -0.79
N LYS A 208 25.66 10.57 -1.04
CA LYS A 208 25.66 9.11 -1.11
C LYS A 208 24.64 8.63 -2.16
N GLU A 209 24.92 7.47 -2.75
CA GLU A 209 23.91 6.72 -3.49
C GLU A 209 22.77 6.26 -2.55
N VAL A 210 21.55 6.20 -3.07
CA VAL A 210 20.34 5.87 -2.24
C VAL A 210 20.49 4.57 -1.46
N PHE A 211 21.14 3.57 -2.03
CA PHE A 211 21.30 2.27 -1.38
C PHE A 211 22.50 2.17 -0.43
N ASP A 212 23.27 3.25 -0.29
CA ASP A 212 24.43 3.33 0.62
C ASP A 212 24.09 3.99 1.95
N TYR A 213 22.86 4.56 2.08
CA TYR A 213 22.39 5.07 3.36
C TYR A 213 22.14 3.91 4.33
N THR A 214 22.75 3.96 5.48
CA THR A 214 22.54 3.04 6.59
C THR A 214 21.32 3.44 7.43
N ILE A 215 20.90 2.59 8.36
CA ILE A 215 19.86 2.94 9.35
C ILE A 215 20.30 4.16 10.18
N ASP A 216 21.56 4.24 10.59
CA ASP A 216 22.11 5.36 11.37
C ASP A 216 22.12 6.67 10.56
N ASP A 217 22.44 6.62 9.27
CA ASP A 217 22.36 7.79 8.40
C ASP A 217 20.92 8.30 8.33
N VAL A 218 19.94 7.42 8.10
CA VAL A 218 18.53 7.81 8.00
C VAL A 218 18.02 8.33 9.34
N THR A 219 18.37 7.70 10.45
CA THR A 219 18.02 8.15 11.81
C THR A 219 18.58 9.55 12.07
N SER A 220 19.87 9.78 11.78
CA SER A 220 20.52 11.07 11.96
C SER A 220 19.88 12.18 11.12
N LEU A 221 19.52 11.88 9.86
CA LEU A 221 18.81 12.81 8.97
C LEU A 221 17.43 13.15 9.54
N ARG A 222 16.66 12.14 9.94
CA ARG A 222 15.33 12.33 10.53
C ARG A 222 15.37 13.19 11.79
N ASP A 223 16.29 12.90 12.70
CA ASP A 223 16.42 13.63 13.97
C ASP A 223 16.87 15.07 13.74
N SER A 224 17.70 15.34 12.72
CA SER A 224 18.06 16.70 12.29
C SER A 224 16.85 17.46 11.73
N ILE A 225 16.04 16.82 10.90
CA ILE A 225 14.80 17.38 10.36
C ILE A 225 13.81 17.64 11.50
N GLY A 226 13.68 16.70 12.43
CA GLY A 226 12.84 16.83 13.62
C GLY A 226 13.19 18.04 14.44
N ARG A 227 14.47 18.22 14.75
CA ARG A 227 14.99 19.38 15.50
C ARG A 227 14.75 20.70 14.78
N SER A 228 14.80 20.71 13.46
CA SER A 228 14.68 21.94 12.67
C SER A 228 13.21 22.32 12.40
N PHE A 229 12.33 21.35 12.19
CA PHE A 229 11.02 21.60 11.61
C PHE A 229 9.84 20.97 12.36
N LEU A 230 10.05 19.89 13.12
CA LEU A 230 9.01 19.12 13.78
C LEU A 230 9.07 19.30 15.31
N LEU A 231 8.82 20.56 15.73
CA LEU A 231 8.92 20.95 17.14
C LEU A 231 7.73 20.39 17.92
N GLY A 232 7.98 19.99 19.16
CA GLY A 232 6.96 19.59 20.12
C GLY A 232 6.27 20.78 20.77
N ARG A 233 5.39 20.50 21.73
CA ARG A 233 4.62 21.52 22.46
C ARG A 233 5.44 22.24 23.53
N ASN A 234 6.42 21.56 24.09
CA ASN A 234 7.27 22.07 25.16
C ASN A 234 8.49 22.77 24.57
N GLU A 235 9.04 23.72 25.30
CA GLU A 235 10.27 24.40 24.90
C GLU A 235 11.42 23.37 24.72
N ASN A 236 12.18 23.51 23.65
CA ASN A 236 13.28 22.59 23.28
C ASN A 236 12.85 21.13 23.01
N SER A 237 11.56 20.87 22.84
CA SER A 237 11.07 19.54 22.43
C SER A 237 10.96 19.44 20.91
N PHE A 238 11.31 18.29 20.37
CA PHE A 238 11.27 18.01 18.91
C PHE A 238 11.18 16.52 18.66
N MET A 239 10.72 16.16 17.46
CA MET A 239 10.60 14.78 17.05
C MET A 239 11.96 14.13 16.82
N ILE A 240 12.14 12.91 17.34
CA ILE A 240 13.29 12.05 17.11
C ILE A 240 12.82 10.64 16.73
N THR A 241 13.76 9.83 16.24
CA THR A 241 13.55 8.38 16.11
C THR A 241 13.60 7.76 17.50
N GLU A 242 12.62 6.93 17.85
CA GLU A 242 12.61 6.19 19.09
C GLU A 242 13.80 5.22 19.16
N LYS A 243 14.50 5.20 20.27
CA LYS A 243 15.78 4.48 20.42
C LYS A 243 15.59 3.01 20.83
N GLU A 244 14.47 2.69 21.47
CA GLU A 244 14.20 1.35 21.99
C GLU A 244 13.90 0.34 20.87
N TYR A 245 13.43 0.80 19.70
CA TYR A 245 13.10 -0.04 18.56
C TYR A 245 13.92 0.33 17.33
N LEU A 246 14.82 -0.57 16.92
CA LEU A 246 15.61 -0.36 15.72
C LEU A 246 14.70 -0.29 14.49
N PRO A 247 14.84 0.73 13.65
CA PRO A 247 14.11 0.83 12.40
C PRO A 247 14.43 -0.34 11.45
N LEU A 248 13.45 -0.72 10.65
CA LEU A 248 13.59 -1.72 9.60
C LEU A 248 13.88 -1.03 8.28
N GLN A 249 14.87 -1.53 7.54
CA GLN A 249 15.29 -0.93 6.27
C GLN A 249 15.18 -1.91 5.10
N LYS A 250 14.72 -1.44 3.95
CA LYS A 250 14.53 -2.25 2.75
C LYS A 250 14.90 -1.47 1.48
N LYS A 251 15.75 -2.05 0.63
CA LYS A 251 16.06 -1.54 -0.70
C LYS A 251 14.95 -1.93 -1.69
N ILE A 252 14.42 -0.96 -2.40
CA ILE A 252 13.30 -1.13 -3.33
C ILE A 252 13.67 -0.52 -4.68
N ASN A 253 13.39 -1.22 -5.77
CA ASN A 253 13.34 -0.64 -7.10
C ASN A 253 11.86 -0.57 -7.51
N TYR A 254 11.30 0.64 -7.51
CA TYR A 254 9.89 0.85 -7.79
C TYR A 254 9.74 1.52 -9.17
N TYR A 255 9.36 0.74 -10.18
CA TYR A 255 9.26 1.19 -11.58
C TYR A 255 10.52 1.93 -12.07
N GLY A 256 11.71 1.40 -11.76
CA GLY A 256 12.98 1.96 -12.17
C GLY A 256 13.54 3.07 -11.25
N ILE A 257 12.79 3.50 -10.24
CA ILE A 257 13.24 4.46 -9.22
C ILE A 257 13.83 3.69 -8.05
N LYS A 258 15.09 3.98 -7.68
CA LYS A 258 15.69 3.45 -6.45
C LYS A 258 15.08 4.16 -5.24
N MET A 259 14.57 3.41 -4.31
CA MET A 259 13.99 3.90 -3.06
C MET A 259 14.51 3.06 -1.89
N LEU A 260 14.98 3.72 -0.84
CA LEU A 260 15.33 3.09 0.41
C LEU A 260 14.19 3.33 1.41
N GLU A 261 13.44 2.30 1.72
CA GLU A 261 12.36 2.35 2.71
C GLU A 261 12.94 2.13 4.11
N THR A 262 12.56 2.97 5.06
CA THR A 262 12.84 2.78 6.48
C THR A 262 11.54 2.95 7.27
N ARG A 263 11.22 1.97 8.12
CA ARG A 263 10.05 1.98 9.00
C ARG A 263 10.48 1.89 10.44
N GLY A 264 9.80 2.60 11.31
CA GLY A 264 10.06 2.57 12.73
C GLY A 264 9.08 3.43 13.50
N THR A 265 9.45 3.74 14.72
CA THR A 265 8.67 4.56 15.65
C THR A 265 9.41 5.86 15.93
N TRP A 266 8.64 6.92 16.12
CA TRP A 266 9.12 8.23 16.52
C TRP A 266 8.54 8.62 17.88
N GLU A 267 9.27 9.46 18.58
CA GLU A 267 8.83 10.09 19.82
C GLU A 267 9.18 11.59 19.80
N VAL A 268 8.57 12.36 20.68
CA VAL A 268 8.98 13.74 20.94
C VAL A 268 9.85 13.77 22.17
N GLN A 269 11.11 14.18 22.00
CA GLN A 269 12.01 14.41 23.13
C GLN A 269 11.42 15.46 24.07
N GLY A 270 11.16 15.06 25.33
CA GLY A 270 10.59 15.96 26.32
C GLY A 270 9.05 16.06 26.32
N ASP A 271 8.34 15.20 25.59
CA ASP A 271 6.87 15.12 25.60
C ASP A 271 6.43 13.66 25.39
N PHE A 272 5.23 13.31 25.87
CA PHE A 272 4.62 11.97 25.71
C PHE A 272 3.86 11.86 24.37
N MET A 273 4.55 12.07 23.27
CA MET A 273 4.00 11.91 21.94
C MET A 273 4.87 10.95 21.15
N GLY A 274 4.25 10.04 20.43
CA GLY A 274 4.94 9.07 19.60
C GLY A 274 4.01 8.38 18.60
N GLY A 275 4.59 7.64 17.67
CA GLY A 275 3.85 6.91 16.68
C GLY A 275 4.75 6.25 15.62
N PRO A 276 4.17 5.60 14.61
CA PRO A 276 4.94 5.02 13.54
C PRO A 276 5.31 6.05 12.46
N PHE A 277 6.41 5.76 11.76
CA PHE A 277 6.78 6.43 10.51
C PHE A 277 7.11 5.44 9.40
N ILE A 278 6.98 5.92 8.18
CA ILE A 278 7.51 5.31 6.96
C ILE A 278 8.29 6.37 6.20
N ASN A 279 9.58 6.14 6.04
CA ASN A 279 10.51 7.04 5.39
C ASN A 279 11.00 6.43 4.08
N TYR A 280 11.15 7.25 3.06
CA TYR A 280 11.79 6.89 1.81
C TYR A 280 12.89 7.90 1.46
N ILE A 281 14.08 7.39 1.22
CA ILE A 281 15.11 8.11 0.47
C ILE A 281 14.95 7.73 -0.99
N VAL A 282 14.69 8.71 -1.86
CA VAL A 282 14.25 8.50 -3.24
C VAL A 282 15.24 9.12 -4.21
N GLU A 283 15.72 8.33 -5.17
CA GLU A 283 16.59 8.80 -6.25
C GLU A 283 15.78 9.61 -7.28
N ASP A 284 16.15 10.88 -7.48
CA ASP A 284 15.64 11.72 -8.57
C ASP A 284 16.72 11.89 -9.65
N LYS A 285 16.79 10.90 -10.57
CA LYS A 285 17.73 10.94 -11.71
C LYS A 285 17.48 12.10 -12.66
N VAL A 286 16.23 12.57 -12.74
CA VAL A 286 15.82 13.63 -13.68
C VAL A 286 16.49 14.96 -13.31
N ASN A 287 16.63 15.23 -12.00
CA ASN A 287 17.17 16.46 -11.46
C ASN A 287 18.52 16.24 -10.72
N ASN A 288 19.09 15.04 -10.83
CA ASN A 288 20.37 14.64 -10.20
C ASN A 288 20.45 14.97 -8.70
N ARG A 289 19.46 14.48 -7.93
CA ARG A 289 19.36 14.72 -6.49
C ARG A 289 18.68 13.58 -5.77
N VAL A 290 18.60 13.70 -4.46
CA VAL A 290 17.93 12.75 -3.57
C VAL A 290 16.87 13.50 -2.75
N LEU A 291 15.68 12.93 -2.63
CA LEU A 291 14.62 13.43 -1.77
C LEU A 291 14.43 12.50 -0.57
N LEU A 292 14.22 13.07 0.60
CA LEU A 292 13.65 12.38 1.73
C LEU A 292 12.14 12.66 1.76
N VAL A 293 11.33 11.62 1.71
CA VAL A 293 9.87 11.71 1.79
C VAL A 293 9.40 10.81 2.92
N GLU A 294 8.76 11.38 3.92
CA GLU A 294 8.35 10.65 5.11
C GLU A 294 6.88 10.86 5.42
N GLY A 295 6.21 9.76 5.73
CA GLY A 295 4.91 9.78 6.35
C GLY A 295 5.00 9.36 7.81
N PHE A 296 4.30 10.06 8.72
CA PHE A 296 4.20 9.66 10.11
C PHE A 296 2.80 9.90 10.69
N VAL A 297 2.44 9.14 11.69
CA VAL A 297 1.09 9.14 12.26
C VAL A 297 1.15 9.37 13.76
N PHE A 298 0.35 10.33 14.23
CA PHE A 298 -0.01 10.48 15.63
C PHE A 298 -1.48 10.10 15.80
N ALA A 299 -1.75 9.01 16.50
CA ALA A 299 -3.12 8.53 16.75
C ALA A 299 -3.14 7.69 18.05
N PRO A 300 -3.13 8.34 19.23
CA PRO A 300 -3.12 7.61 20.50
C PRO A 300 -4.35 6.71 20.63
N SER A 301 -4.12 5.48 21.07
CA SER A 301 -5.15 4.44 21.27
C SER A 301 -5.95 4.03 20.03
N LYS A 302 -5.44 4.33 18.83
CA LYS A 302 -6.05 3.93 17.54
C LYS A 302 -5.09 3.08 16.72
N ARG A 303 -5.65 2.23 15.85
CA ARG A 303 -4.89 1.46 14.85
C ARG A 303 -4.29 2.40 13.82
N LYS A 304 -3.06 2.14 13.40
CA LYS A 304 -2.25 3.01 12.55
C LYS A 304 -1.83 2.38 11.23
N ARG A 305 -1.94 1.05 11.12
CA ARG A 305 -1.53 0.29 9.92
C ARG A 305 -2.10 0.89 8.64
N ASP A 306 -3.42 1.10 8.58
CA ASP A 306 -4.07 1.56 7.35
C ASP A 306 -3.66 2.99 6.99
N ASN A 307 -3.33 3.85 7.99
CA ASN A 307 -2.78 5.19 7.75
C ASN A 307 -1.35 5.12 7.18
N ILE A 308 -0.49 4.23 7.69
CA ILE A 308 0.87 4.03 7.16
C ILE A 308 0.81 3.52 5.71
N ILE A 309 -0.10 2.62 5.39
CA ILE A 309 -0.25 2.11 4.02
C ILE A 309 -0.83 3.19 3.08
N GLU A 310 -1.70 4.07 3.54
CA GLU A 310 -2.12 5.24 2.76
C GLU A 310 -0.92 6.16 2.47
N LEU A 311 -0.10 6.46 3.47
CA LEU A 311 1.11 7.27 3.31
C LEU A 311 2.10 6.62 2.33
N GLU A 312 2.28 5.31 2.42
CA GLU A 312 3.08 4.54 1.45
C GLU A 312 2.53 4.68 0.02
N ALA A 313 1.21 4.59 -0.16
CA ALA A 313 0.58 4.76 -1.47
C ALA A 313 0.76 6.18 -2.02
N ILE A 314 0.69 7.20 -1.16
CA ILE A 314 0.97 8.60 -1.52
C ILE A 314 2.42 8.73 -1.98
N ILE A 315 3.39 8.27 -1.20
CA ILE A 315 4.82 8.34 -1.52
C ILE A 315 5.13 7.60 -2.81
N LYS A 316 4.60 6.40 -3.00
CA LYS A 316 4.75 5.59 -4.22
C LYS A 316 3.99 6.13 -5.44
N SER A 317 3.27 7.24 -5.31
CA SER A 317 2.66 7.96 -6.43
C SER A 317 3.55 9.05 -7.02
N ILE A 318 4.71 9.31 -6.42
CA ILE A 318 5.66 10.34 -6.87
C ILE A 318 6.11 10.06 -8.30
N LYS A 319 6.09 11.14 -9.11
CA LYS A 319 6.69 11.18 -10.44
C LYS A 319 7.56 12.42 -10.53
N PHE A 320 8.75 12.27 -11.09
CA PHE A 320 9.67 13.38 -11.31
C PHE A 320 9.32 14.14 -12.58
N LYS A 321 9.42 15.46 -12.51
CA LYS A 321 9.34 16.39 -13.65
C LYS A 321 10.73 16.98 -13.86
N LYS A 322 11.08 17.34 -15.09
CA LYS A 322 12.30 18.13 -15.34
C LYS A 322 12.11 19.49 -14.69
N GLY A 323 13.03 19.88 -13.81
CA GLY A 323 13.01 21.20 -13.19
C GLY A 323 13.12 22.29 -14.26
N SER A 324 12.42 23.39 -14.06
CA SER A 324 12.70 24.62 -14.82
C SER A 324 14.06 25.13 -14.37
N ILE A 325 15.00 25.21 -15.31
CA ILE A 325 16.34 25.80 -15.09
C ILE A 325 16.16 27.29 -14.88
#